data_299e42316ddc5694490d4a6d7093c7ec
#
_entry.id   299e42316ddc5694490d4a6d7093c7ec
#
_cell.length_a   1.000
_cell.length_b   1.000
_cell.length_c   1.000
_cell.angle_alpha   90.00
_cell.angle_beta   90.00
_cell.angle_gamma   90.00
#
_symmetry.space_group_name_H-M   'P 1'
#
loop_
_entity.id
_entity.type
_entity.pdbx_description
1 polymer ?
#
loop_
_entity_poly.entity_id
_entity_poly.type
_entity_poly.pdbx_seq_one_letter_code
_entity_poly.pdbx_strand_id
1 'polypeptide(L)'
;MIRRSAILVTLLAATACAPVERTTLPEGVGPQGAVSRDPSVAVGQDVVAFFRQPQANQPAAAARAIAELEWLADNLPNNPRWQTASATGLNELSQARWEARTALGVPRGASSQGVINGLAAASRAIEGNNQTALAAALPRAIFPLGPQATVQRLSQPPSVPSVMQAYWALSGGQMQRR
;
A
#
# COMPACT_ATOMS: atom_id res chain seq x y z
N MET A 1 13.92 -60.84 32.17
CA MET A 1 12.59 -60.25 31.79
C MET A 1 12.71 -58.74 31.83
N ILE A 2 12.93 -58.09 30.68
CA ILE A 2 13.14 -56.65 30.54
C ILE A 2 11.85 -56.06 29.94
N ARG A 3 11.08 -55.35 30.74
CA ARG A 3 9.90 -54.58 30.27
C ARG A 3 10.34 -53.30 29.58
N ARG A 4 10.16 -53.21 28.28
CA ARG A 4 10.33 -51.97 27.49
C ARG A 4 9.02 -51.15 27.58
N SER A 5 9.05 -50.04 28.33
CA SER A 5 7.98 -49.05 28.36
C SER A 5 8.22 -48.08 27.19
N ALA A 6 7.32 -48.11 26.21
CA ALA A 6 7.28 -47.13 25.12
C ALA A 6 6.55 -45.88 25.60
N ILE A 7 7.25 -44.78 25.69
CA ILE A 7 6.66 -43.44 25.98
C ILE A 7 6.22 -42.84 24.64
N LEU A 8 4.91 -42.74 24.46
CA LEU A 8 4.28 -42.06 23.33
C LEU A 8 4.26 -40.55 23.60
N VAL A 9 5.16 -39.82 23.00
CA VAL A 9 5.16 -38.32 23.05
C VAL A 9 4.20 -37.82 22.00
N THR A 10 3.01 -37.36 22.44
CA THR A 10 2.01 -36.71 21.57
C THR A 10 2.42 -35.23 21.38
N LEU A 11 2.92 -34.90 20.18
CA LEU A 11 3.19 -33.49 19.81
C LEU A 11 1.88 -32.79 19.51
N LEU A 12 1.37 -31.96 20.43
CA LEU A 12 0.29 -31.01 20.12
C LEU A 12 0.86 -29.88 19.26
N ALA A 13 0.53 -29.88 17.97
CA ALA A 13 0.76 -28.75 17.10
C ALA A 13 -0.26 -27.64 17.44
N ALA A 14 0.17 -26.64 18.19
CA ALA A 14 -0.59 -25.42 18.40
C ALA A 14 -0.56 -24.61 17.10
N THR A 15 -1.64 -24.64 16.30
CA THR A 15 -1.85 -23.70 15.20
C THR A 15 -2.16 -22.34 15.79
N ALA A 16 -1.13 -21.55 16.05
CA ALA A 16 -1.28 -20.15 16.41
C ALA A 16 -1.83 -19.41 15.18
N CYS A 17 -3.08 -18.97 15.23
CA CYS A 17 -3.59 -17.95 14.33
C CYS A 17 -2.76 -16.68 14.56
N ALA A 18 -1.78 -16.41 13.70
CA ALA A 18 -1.05 -15.16 13.73
C ALA A 18 -2.05 -14.03 13.43
N PRO A 19 -2.11 -12.97 14.26
CA PRO A 19 -2.95 -11.82 13.97
C PRO A 19 -2.52 -11.23 12.62
N VAL A 20 -3.50 -10.91 11.76
CA VAL A 20 -3.23 -10.20 10.51
C VAL A 20 -2.68 -8.82 10.88
N GLU A 21 -1.38 -8.62 10.70
CA GLU A 21 -0.74 -7.32 10.91
C GLU A 21 -1.33 -6.32 9.90
N ARG A 22 -1.97 -5.28 10.42
CA ARG A 22 -2.49 -4.18 9.60
C ARG A 22 -1.32 -3.33 9.12
N THR A 23 -1.36 -2.95 7.85
CA THR A 23 -0.37 -2.03 7.31
C THR A 23 -0.50 -0.65 7.96
N THR A 24 0.64 0.02 8.11
CA THR A 24 0.76 1.36 8.68
C THR A 24 1.43 2.29 7.69
N LEU A 25 1.07 3.58 7.71
CA LEU A 25 1.78 4.60 6.96
C LEU A 25 2.96 5.12 7.79
N PRO A 26 4.18 5.13 7.26
CA PRO A 26 5.33 5.77 7.91
C PRO A 26 5.14 7.28 8.04
N GLU A 27 5.85 7.90 8.99
CA GLU A 27 5.88 9.36 9.14
C GLU A 27 6.28 10.05 7.82
N GLY A 28 5.59 11.16 7.51
CA GLY A 28 5.80 11.92 6.28
C GLY A 28 5.07 11.37 5.05
N VAL A 29 4.37 10.26 5.19
CA VAL A 29 3.41 9.74 4.21
C VAL A 29 2.03 9.77 4.85
N GLY A 30 1.07 10.34 4.14
CA GLY A 30 -0.26 10.61 4.65
C GLY A 30 -0.53 12.11 4.79
N PRO A 31 -1.77 12.49 5.11
CA PRO A 31 -2.23 13.86 5.03
C PRO A 31 -1.45 14.78 5.96
N GLN A 32 -0.85 15.81 5.39
CA GLN A 32 -0.14 16.85 6.13
C GLN A 32 -1.17 17.83 6.69
N GLY A 33 -1.41 17.77 8.00
CA GLY A 33 -2.18 18.80 8.71
C GLY A 33 -3.71 18.68 8.68
N ALA A 34 -4.28 17.66 8.07
CA ALA A 34 -5.73 17.46 8.06
C ALA A 34 -6.18 16.66 9.29
N VAL A 35 -6.91 17.27 10.18
CA VAL A 35 -7.62 16.61 11.29
C VAL A 35 -8.90 15.98 10.74
N SER A 36 -8.78 14.98 9.87
CA SER A 36 -9.92 14.15 9.53
C SER A 36 -10.18 13.15 10.65
N ARG A 37 -11.45 12.97 11.01
CA ARG A 37 -11.85 11.94 11.99
C ARG A 37 -11.55 10.52 11.50
N ASP A 38 -11.34 10.35 10.20
CA ASP A 38 -10.95 9.10 9.56
C ASP A 38 -9.74 9.34 8.65
N PRO A 39 -8.54 8.83 9.02
CA PRO A 39 -7.34 8.96 8.20
C PRO A 39 -7.52 8.44 6.76
N SER A 40 -8.36 7.41 6.58
CA SER A 40 -8.61 6.83 5.24
C SER A 40 -9.26 7.82 4.28
N VAL A 41 -10.09 8.73 4.79
CA VAL A 41 -10.74 9.75 3.95
C VAL A 41 -9.70 10.77 3.48
N ALA A 42 -8.83 11.23 4.36
CA ALA A 42 -7.82 12.22 4.02
C ALA A 42 -6.78 11.63 3.04
N VAL A 43 -6.27 10.44 3.33
CA VAL A 43 -5.37 9.71 2.42
C VAL A 43 -6.04 9.47 1.06
N GLY A 44 -7.33 9.11 1.04
CA GLY A 44 -8.08 8.94 -0.19
C GLY A 44 -8.18 10.21 -1.02
N GLN A 45 -8.33 11.38 -0.37
CA GLN A 45 -8.33 12.68 -1.06
C GLN A 45 -6.98 13.00 -1.68
N ASP A 46 -5.87 12.72 -0.98
CA ASP A 46 -4.51 12.95 -1.47
C ASP A 46 -4.20 12.05 -2.69
N VAL A 47 -4.55 10.77 -2.61
CA VAL A 47 -4.42 9.82 -3.73
C VAL A 47 -5.22 10.30 -4.95
N VAL A 48 -6.48 10.68 -4.76
CA VAL A 48 -7.33 11.18 -5.84
C VAL A 48 -6.79 12.48 -6.43
N ALA A 49 -6.31 13.40 -5.60
CA ALA A 49 -5.73 14.66 -6.05
C ALA A 49 -4.51 14.42 -6.95
N PHE A 50 -3.62 13.51 -6.55
CA PHE A 50 -2.45 13.14 -7.34
C PHE A 50 -2.83 12.48 -8.66
N PHE A 51 -3.66 11.43 -8.65
CA PHE A 51 -3.98 10.65 -9.87
C PHE A 51 -4.95 11.36 -10.81
N ARG A 52 -5.63 12.42 -10.36
CA ARG A 52 -6.43 13.28 -11.25
C ARG A 52 -5.56 14.15 -12.16
N GLN A 53 -4.41 14.61 -11.69
CA GLN A 53 -3.47 15.44 -12.43
C GLN A 53 -2.02 15.06 -12.11
N PRO A 54 -1.58 13.85 -12.52
CA PRO A 54 -0.24 13.39 -12.22
C PRO A 54 0.79 14.30 -12.89
N GLN A 55 1.72 14.80 -12.07
CA GLN A 55 2.77 15.71 -12.54
C GLN A 55 4.02 14.92 -12.93
N ALA A 56 4.49 15.11 -14.16
CA ALA A 56 5.77 14.56 -14.58
C ALA A 56 6.95 15.20 -13.79
N ASN A 57 8.04 14.46 -13.68
CA ASN A 57 9.26 14.87 -12.98
C ASN A 57 9.08 15.18 -11.47
N GLN A 58 8.06 14.60 -10.86
CA GLN A 58 7.85 14.66 -9.40
C GLN A 58 7.88 13.25 -8.77
N PRO A 59 9.01 12.52 -8.85
CA PRO A 59 9.08 11.13 -8.41
C PRO A 59 8.83 10.94 -6.91
N ALA A 60 9.16 11.92 -6.07
CA ALA A 60 8.87 11.85 -4.64
C ALA A 60 7.36 11.90 -4.35
N ALA A 61 6.63 12.80 -5.01
CA ALA A 61 5.18 12.89 -4.87
C ALA A 61 4.49 11.62 -5.41
N ALA A 62 4.97 11.09 -6.55
CA ALA A 62 4.46 9.84 -7.11
C ALA A 62 4.70 8.64 -6.17
N ALA A 63 5.87 8.54 -5.56
CA ALA A 63 6.19 7.50 -4.58
C ALA A 63 5.26 7.57 -3.37
N ARG A 64 5.00 8.77 -2.85
CA ARG A 64 4.08 8.99 -1.73
C ARG A 64 2.66 8.58 -2.09
N ALA A 65 2.12 9.07 -3.20
CA ALA A 65 0.75 8.75 -3.63
C ALA A 65 0.54 7.25 -3.87
N ILE A 66 1.54 6.54 -4.41
CA ILE A 66 1.45 5.08 -4.59
C ILE A 66 1.56 4.34 -3.26
N ALA A 67 2.36 4.80 -2.30
CA ALA A 67 2.40 4.23 -0.95
C ALA A 67 1.06 4.40 -0.22
N GLU A 68 0.42 5.55 -0.36
CA GLU A 68 -0.91 5.84 0.16
C GLU A 68 -2.00 4.98 -0.49
N LEU A 69 -1.95 4.81 -1.81
CA LEU A 69 -2.84 3.91 -2.53
C LEU A 69 -2.69 2.45 -2.07
N GLU A 70 -1.45 2.00 -1.89
CA GLU A 70 -1.15 0.66 -1.39
C GLU A 70 -1.75 0.45 0.00
N TRP A 71 -1.60 1.44 0.89
CA TRP A 71 -2.16 1.41 2.23
C TRP A 71 -3.69 1.40 2.21
N LEU A 72 -4.34 2.24 1.41
CA LEU A 72 -5.80 2.26 1.29
C LEU A 72 -6.34 0.92 0.82
N ALA A 73 -5.75 0.35 -0.22
CA ALA A 73 -6.19 -0.90 -0.81
C ALA A 73 -6.04 -2.10 0.14
N ASP A 74 -5.11 -2.02 1.09
CA ASP A 74 -4.91 -3.03 2.12
C ASP A 74 -5.83 -2.81 3.35
N ASN A 75 -6.00 -1.56 3.78
CA ASN A 75 -6.70 -1.23 5.02
C ASN A 75 -8.22 -1.13 4.87
N LEU A 76 -8.75 -0.57 3.79
CA LEU A 76 -10.19 -0.33 3.67
C LEU A 76 -11.03 -1.62 3.76
N PRO A 77 -10.69 -2.71 3.04
CA PRO A 77 -11.46 -3.95 3.12
C PRO A 77 -11.50 -4.56 4.53
N ASN A 78 -10.46 -4.30 5.33
CA ASN A 78 -10.28 -4.85 6.67
C ASN A 78 -10.71 -3.88 7.79
N ASN A 79 -11.18 -2.69 7.46
CA ASN A 79 -11.59 -1.69 8.44
C ASN A 79 -13.10 -1.80 8.72
N PRO A 80 -13.52 -1.99 9.99
CA PRO A 80 -14.93 -2.11 10.36
C PRO A 80 -15.82 -0.96 9.88
N ARG A 81 -15.27 0.25 9.75
CA ARG A 81 -16.00 1.43 9.25
C ARG A 81 -16.36 1.33 7.77
N TRP A 82 -15.62 0.52 7.01
CA TRP A 82 -15.78 0.35 5.57
C TRP A 82 -16.42 -0.97 5.16
N GLN A 83 -16.84 -1.81 6.13
CA GLN A 83 -17.50 -3.10 5.87
C GLN A 83 -18.79 -2.99 5.03
N THR A 84 -19.45 -1.83 5.08
CA THR A 84 -20.65 -1.56 4.30
C THR A 84 -20.38 -0.67 3.08
N ALA A 85 -19.11 -0.49 2.73
CA ALA A 85 -18.73 0.24 1.53
C ALA A 85 -19.11 -0.53 0.26
N SER A 86 -19.15 0.18 -0.87
CA SER A 86 -19.38 -0.44 -2.17
C SER A 86 -18.34 -1.52 -2.47
N ALA A 87 -18.77 -2.76 -2.67
CA ALA A 87 -17.88 -3.83 -3.10
C ALA A 87 -17.18 -3.51 -4.43
N THR A 88 -17.88 -2.86 -5.36
CA THR A 88 -17.31 -2.36 -6.60
C THR A 88 -16.17 -1.38 -6.30
N GLY A 89 -16.38 -0.42 -5.40
CA GLY A 89 -15.34 0.55 -5.05
C GLY A 89 -14.11 -0.09 -4.39
N LEU A 90 -14.29 -1.09 -3.54
CA LEU A 90 -13.18 -1.83 -2.94
C LEU A 90 -12.42 -2.68 -3.98
N ASN A 91 -13.13 -3.27 -4.95
CA ASN A 91 -12.51 -4.01 -6.04
C ASN A 91 -11.70 -3.09 -6.97
N GLU A 92 -12.26 -1.92 -7.33
CA GLU A 92 -11.55 -0.92 -8.13
C GLU A 92 -10.30 -0.39 -7.41
N LEU A 93 -10.36 -0.22 -6.08
CA LEU A 93 -9.19 0.17 -5.29
C LEU A 93 -8.10 -0.93 -5.31
N SER A 94 -8.50 -2.19 -5.24
CA SER A 94 -7.61 -3.34 -5.40
C SER A 94 -6.99 -3.36 -6.80
N GLN A 95 -7.77 -3.08 -7.83
CA GLN A 95 -7.31 -2.99 -9.23
C GLN A 95 -6.31 -1.84 -9.38
N ALA A 96 -6.60 -0.67 -8.85
CA ALA A 96 -5.69 0.49 -8.86
C ALA A 96 -4.31 0.15 -8.24
N ARG A 97 -4.31 -0.58 -7.13
CA ARG A 97 -3.07 -1.10 -6.53
C ARG A 97 -2.29 -1.96 -7.52
N TRP A 98 -2.95 -2.87 -8.23
CA TRP A 98 -2.28 -3.74 -9.20
C TRP A 98 -1.75 -2.99 -10.42
N GLU A 99 -2.46 -1.98 -10.88
CA GLU A 99 -2.00 -1.09 -11.97
C GLU A 99 -0.70 -0.37 -11.56
N ALA A 100 -0.68 0.24 -10.36
CA ALA A 100 0.49 0.91 -9.83
C ALA A 100 1.68 -0.05 -9.61
N ARG A 101 1.45 -1.24 -9.02
CA ARG A 101 2.49 -2.26 -8.83
C ARG A 101 3.07 -2.72 -10.16
N THR A 102 2.22 -2.99 -11.14
CA THR A 102 2.64 -3.43 -12.49
C THR A 102 3.52 -2.39 -13.15
N ALA A 103 3.13 -1.12 -13.06
CA ALA A 103 3.92 -0.02 -13.61
C ALA A 103 5.31 0.09 -13.00
N LEU A 104 5.46 -0.22 -11.70
CA LEU A 104 6.73 -0.21 -10.99
C LEU A 104 7.48 -1.56 -11.05
N GLY A 105 6.89 -2.58 -11.68
CA GLY A 105 7.46 -3.94 -11.74
C GLY A 105 7.46 -4.65 -10.38
N VAL A 106 6.62 -4.22 -9.44
CA VAL A 106 6.50 -4.84 -8.11
C VAL A 106 5.77 -6.19 -8.23
N PRO A 107 6.36 -7.28 -7.72
CA PRO A 107 5.75 -8.60 -7.77
C PRO A 107 4.41 -8.67 -7.03
N ARG A 108 3.50 -9.52 -7.52
CA ARG A 108 2.20 -9.73 -6.85
C ARG A 108 2.32 -10.20 -5.40
N GLY A 109 3.32 -11.02 -5.12
CA GLY A 109 3.57 -11.57 -3.78
C GLY A 109 4.35 -10.64 -2.84
N ALA A 110 4.75 -9.43 -3.29
CA ALA A 110 5.39 -8.48 -2.41
C ALA A 110 4.44 -8.03 -1.30
N SER A 111 4.92 -7.98 -0.04
CA SER A 111 4.10 -7.53 1.08
C SER A 111 3.71 -6.07 0.93
N SER A 112 2.45 -5.73 1.24
CA SER A 112 1.97 -4.35 1.18
C SER A 112 2.81 -3.43 2.07
N GLN A 113 3.14 -3.85 3.29
CA GLN A 113 3.99 -3.05 4.18
C GLN A 113 5.39 -2.81 3.61
N GLY A 114 5.98 -3.82 2.95
CA GLY A 114 7.28 -3.68 2.31
C GLY A 114 7.26 -2.66 1.17
N VAL A 115 6.20 -2.65 0.35
CA VAL A 115 6.00 -1.67 -0.73
C VAL A 115 5.80 -0.27 -0.15
N ILE A 116 4.94 -0.12 0.86
CA ILE A 116 4.69 1.16 1.56
C ILE A 116 5.98 1.72 2.12
N ASN A 117 6.71 0.94 2.91
CA ASN A 117 7.96 1.37 3.55
C ASN A 117 9.01 1.78 2.51
N GLY A 118 9.15 0.98 1.45
CA GLY A 118 10.10 1.26 0.37
C GLY A 118 9.80 2.58 -0.34
N LEU A 119 8.56 2.79 -0.77
CA LEU A 119 8.15 4.01 -1.47
C LEU A 119 8.19 5.24 -0.57
N ALA A 120 7.78 5.12 0.70
CA ALA A 120 7.87 6.20 1.68
C ALA A 120 9.33 6.62 1.94
N ALA A 121 10.22 5.66 2.10
CA ALA A 121 11.65 5.93 2.27
C ALA A 121 12.27 6.50 0.99
N ALA A 122 11.87 6.01 -0.18
CA ALA A 122 12.32 6.53 -1.47
C ALA A 122 11.90 7.99 -1.68
N SER A 123 10.65 8.34 -1.33
CA SER A 123 10.18 9.73 -1.39
C SER A 123 11.10 10.67 -0.61
N ARG A 124 11.37 10.34 0.66
CA ARG A 124 12.30 11.14 1.51
C ARG A 124 13.73 11.19 0.97
N ALA A 125 14.23 10.06 0.45
CA ALA A 125 15.56 9.98 -0.12
C ALA A 125 15.71 10.85 -1.38
N ILE A 126 14.68 10.89 -2.22
CA ILE A 126 14.62 11.73 -3.42
C ILE A 126 14.60 13.22 -3.02
N GLU A 127 13.72 13.60 -2.08
CA GLU A 127 13.62 14.98 -1.56
C GLU A 127 14.96 15.46 -0.95
N GLY A 128 15.64 14.56 -0.22
CA GLY A 128 16.96 14.83 0.37
C GLY A 128 18.15 14.64 -0.57
N ASN A 129 17.93 14.32 -1.85
CA ASN A 129 19.00 13.99 -2.82
C ASN A 129 19.99 12.93 -2.31
N ASN A 130 19.53 11.97 -1.49
CA ASN A 130 20.36 10.97 -0.85
C ASN A 130 20.32 9.64 -1.62
N GLN A 131 21.30 9.42 -2.50
CA GLN A 131 21.40 8.24 -3.35
C GLN A 131 21.62 6.95 -2.55
N THR A 132 22.37 7.01 -1.44
CA THR A 132 22.59 5.85 -0.58
C THR A 132 21.31 5.42 0.11
N ALA A 133 20.56 6.37 0.66
CA ALA A 133 19.24 6.10 1.26
C ALA A 133 18.24 5.59 0.22
N LEU A 134 18.26 6.13 -1.01
CA LEU A 134 17.42 5.68 -2.11
C LEU A 134 17.72 4.22 -2.48
N ALA A 135 18.99 3.84 -2.57
CA ALA A 135 19.37 2.46 -2.86
C ALA A 135 18.92 1.48 -1.77
N ALA A 136 18.99 1.89 -0.51
CA ALA A 136 18.51 1.11 0.63
C ALA A 136 16.97 1.02 0.68
N ALA A 137 16.27 2.07 0.27
CA ALA A 137 14.80 2.14 0.26
C ALA A 137 14.14 1.18 -0.74
N LEU A 138 14.79 0.91 -1.87
CA LEU A 138 14.24 0.14 -2.98
C LEU A 138 14.98 -1.19 -3.22
N PRO A 139 14.90 -2.15 -2.26
CA PRO A 139 15.57 -3.45 -2.39
C PRO A 139 15.00 -4.25 -3.57
N ARG A 140 15.87 -4.93 -4.33
CA ARG A 140 15.48 -5.69 -5.53
C ARG A 140 14.50 -6.83 -5.27
N ALA A 141 14.41 -7.31 -4.05
CA ALA A 141 13.41 -8.33 -3.67
C ALA A 141 11.96 -7.81 -3.80
N ILE A 142 11.76 -6.50 -3.61
CA ILE A 142 10.44 -5.84 -3.72
C ILE A 142 10.37 -5.02 -5.02
N PHE A 143 11.47 -4.33 -5.38
CA PHE A 143 11.58 -3.48 -6.57
C PHE A 143 12.65 -4.04 -7.54
N PRO A 144 12.31 -5.08 -8.33
CA PRO A 144 13.26 -5.79 -9.18
C PRO A 144 13.97 -4.90 -10.21
N LEU A 145 13.31 -3.82 -10.64
CA LEU A 145 13.89 -2.84 -11.58
C LEU A 145 15.10 -2.11 -10.97
N GLY A 146 15.19 -2.08 -9.65
CA GLY A 146 16.21 -1.31 -8.93
C GLY A 146 15.90 0.18 -8.81
N PRO A 147 16.68 0.91 -7.99
CA PRO A 147 16.38 2.28 -7.59
C PRO A 147 16.23 3.26 -8.76
N GLN A 148 17.19 3.29 -9.68
CA GLN A 148 17.21 4.25 -10.79
C GLN A 148 16.03 4.06 -11.74
N ALA A 149 15.75 2.81 -12.15
CA ALA A 149 14.63 2.54 -13.05
C ALA A 149 13.28 2.76 -12.36
N THR A 150 13.18 2.49 -11.06
CA THR A 150 11.97 2.80 -10.29
C THR A 150 11.74 4.31 -10.23
N VAL A 151 12.76 5.12 -9.95
CA VAL A 151 12.66 6.60 -9.95
C VAL A 151 12.29 7.12 -11.34
N GLN A 152 12.86 6.56 -12.39
CA GLN A 152 12.50 6.93 -13.78
C GLN A 152 11.00 6.68 -14.04
N ARG A 153 10.47 5.55 -13.59
CA ARG A 153 9.04 5.24 -13.69
C ARG A 153 8.17 6.19 -12.87
N LEU A 154 8.62 6.55 -11.67
CA LEU A 154 7.94 7.52 -10.80
C LEU A 154 7.99 8.95 -11.38
N SER A 155 9.03 9.30 -12.15
CA SER A 155 9.14 10.59 -12.84
C SER A 155 8.16 10.72 -14.02
N GLN A 156 7.65 9.59 -14.50
CA GLN A 156 6.59 9.51 -15.48
C GLN A 156 5.45 8.69 -14.85
N PRO A 157 4.68 9.28 -13.91
CA PRO A 157 3.76 8.51 -13.10
C PRO A 157 2.76 7.73 -13.94
N PRO A 158 2.48 6.48 -13.56
CA PRO A 158 1.59 5.62 -14.32
C PRO A 158 0.18 6.18 -14.36
N SER A 159 -0.52 5.92 -15.46
CA SER A 159 -1.97 6.06 -15.49
C SER A 159 -2.58 4.95 -14.63
N VAL A 160 -3.40 5.33 -13.65
CA VAL A 160 -4.10 4.40 -12.75
C VAL A 160 -5.60 4.78 -12.76
N PRO A 161 -6.33 4.47 -13.84
CA PRO A 161 -7.72 4.89 -14.03
C PRO A 161 -8.65 4.33 -12.94
N SER A 162 -8.35 3.16 -12.40
CA SER A 162 -9.15 2.54 -11.34
C SER A 162 -9.20 3.35 -10.03
N VAL A 163 -8.26 4.29 -9.80
CA VAL A 163 -8.35 5.23 -8.67
C VAL A 163 -9.62 6.08 -8.76
N MET A 164 -9.92 6.63 -9.93
CA MET A 164 -11.11 7.47 -10.11
C MET A 164 -12.39 6.66 -10.04
N GLN A 165 -12.37 5.43 -10.57
CA GLN A 165 -13.51 4.51 -10.49
C GLN A 165 -13.80 4.12 -9.04
N ALA A 166 -12.76 3.78 -8.27
CA ALA A 166 -12.87 3.53 -6.84
C ALA A 166 -13.46 4.72 -6.08
N TYR A 167 -12.94 5.94 -6.35
CA TYR A 167 -13.42 7.17 -5.72
C TYR A 167 -14.92 7.38 -5.95
N TRP A 168 -15.38 7.30 -7.20
CA TRP A 168 -16.80 7.49 -7.52
C TRP A 168 -17.69 6.43 -6.86
N ALA A 169 -17.27 5.15 -6.89
CA ALA A 169 -18.04 4.07 -6.31
C ALA A 169 -18.10 4.14 -4.77
N LEU A 170 -17.02 4.57 -4.10
CA LEU A 170 -16.97 4.72 -2.65
C LEU A 170 -17.71 5.99 -2.18
N SER A 171 -17.61 7.10 -2.93
CA SER A 171 -18.28 8.37 -2.61
C SER A 171 -19.78 8.31 -2.82
N GLY A 172 -20.24 7.66 -3.89
CA GLY A 172 -21.68 7.53 -4.23
C GLY A 172 -22.46 6.80 -3.14
N GLY A 173 -21.87 5.78 -2.53
CA GLY A 173 -22.48 5.06 -1.41
C GLY A 173 -22.64 5.90 -0.14
N GLN A 174 -21.89 6.97 0.03
CA GLN A 174 -22.04 7.90 1.18
C GLN A 174 -23.14 8.95 0.96
N MET A 175 -23.39 9.38 -0.28
CA MET A 175 -24.46 10.34 -0.60
C MET A 175 -25.86 9.73 -0.46
N GLN A 176 -26.01 8.43 -0.63
CA GLN A 176 -27.31 7.74 -0.46
C GLN A 176 -27.73 7.50 1.00
N ARG A 177 -26.85 7.79 1.96
CA ARG A 177 -27.08 7.58 3.41
C ARG A 177 -27.36 8.85 4.19
N ARG A 178 -27.53 9.99 3.52
CA ARG A 178 -27.98 11.26 4.09
C ARG A 178 -29.41 11.54 3.67
#